data_42536df116be28fc39fdccb94463cf8e
#
_entry.id   42536df116be28fc39fdccb94463cf8e
#
_cell.length_a   1.000
_cell.length_b   1.000
_cell.length_c   1.000
_cell.angle_alpha   90.00
_cell.angle_beta   90.00
_cell.angle_gamma   90.00
#
_symmetry.space_group_name_H-M   'P 1'
#
loop_
_entity.id
_entity.type
_entity.pdbx_description
1 polymer ?
#
loop_
_entity_poly.entity_id
_entity_poly.type
_entity_poly.pdbx_seq_one_letter_code
_entity_poly.pdbx_strand_id
1 'polypeptide(L)'
;MTGAGMPGRPAAIAPPPAGGRMVLITGAAIRLGAVIARRLAAGGWRVIVHYHRSADEAAALVAEITTAGFWARSVQADLSRREEIEGLIERCTQTHGRLDCLINNASPFVYDDIASVTWESFQSLIIPNVAAPLLLSRDFAAQFDGIEGGCIVNLLDHKIANLNPDFLSYTLGKVAMAGLTKMLAMALAPRIRVNAVAPGLTLISGKQTPASFDRAWRAAPMGRGSTPDEIAATVEFILSVPSMTGETIFVDGGESLRGRSRDVAFDATLRASKGVST
;
A
#
# COMPACT_ATOMS: atom_id res chain seq x y z
N MET A 1 34.50 34.10 -19.57
CA MET A 1 34.16 32.77 -19.05
C MET A 1 33.63 32.97 -17.62
N THR A 2 32.32 33.11 -17.47
CA THR A 2 31.66 33.30 -16.18
C THR A 2 31.33 31.92 -15.61
N GLY A 3 31.96 31.53 -14.49
CA GLY A 3 31.75 30.28 -13.81
C GLY A 3 30.32 30.18 -13.30
N ALA A 4 29.55 29.25 -13.83
CA ALA A 4 28.24 28.87 -13.25
C ALA A 4 28.52 28.18 -11.91
N GLY A 5 28.09 28.83 -10.82
CA GLY A 5 28.15 28.26 -9.48
C GLY A 5 27.34 26.97 -9.43
N MET A 6 27.93 25.90 -8.88
CA MET A 6 27.22 24.66 -8.59
C MET A 6 25.97 24.96 -7.75
N PRO A 7 24.82 24.36 -8.06
CA PRO A 7 23.65 24.49 -7.23
C PRO A 7 23.98 23.99 -5.81
N GLY A 8 23.61 24.80 -4.80
CA GLY A 8 23.88 24.52 -3.40
C GLY A 8 23.41 23.11 -3.01
N ARG A 9 24.20 22.48 -2.13
CA ARG A 9 23.89 21.17 -1.55
C ARG A 9 22.44 21.18 -1.02
N PRO A 10 21.60 20.19 -1.37
CA PRO A 10 20.24 20.17 -0.88
C PRO A 10 20.24 20.27 0.65
N ALA A 11 19.31 21.04 1.20
CA ALA A 11 19.16 21.20 2.63
C ALA A 11 19.09 19.84 3.31
N ALA A 12 19.83 19.67 4.40
CA ALA A 12 19.80 18.43 5.17
C ALA A 12 18.33 18.18 5.60
N ILE A 13 17.87 16.95 5.42
CA ILE A 13 16.55 16.53 5.90
C ILE A 13 16.47 16.92 7.37
N ALA A 14 15.45 17.70 7.75
CA ALA A 14 15.26 18.11 9.12
C ALA A 14 15.27 16.88 10.04
N PRO A 15 15.94 16.93 11.20
CA PRO A 15 15.92 15.84 12.16
C PRO A 15 14.47 15.51 12.53
N PRO A 16 14.13 14.24 12.81
CA PRO A 16 12.78 13.88 13.21
C PRO A 16 12.37 14.71 14.43
N PRO A 17 11.10 15.14 14.51
CA PRO A 17 10.60 15.89 15.65
C PRO A 17 10.84 15.11 16.94
N ALA A 18 11.02 15.83 18.05
CA ALA A 18 11.15 15.22 19.37
C ALA A 18 9.93 14.33 19.63
N GLY A 19 10.10 13.02 19.52
CA GLY A 19 9.01 12.03 19.59
C GLY A 19 8.92 11.06 18.42
N GLY A 20 9.79 11.20 17.39
CA GLY A 20 9.83 10.31 16.22
C GLY A 20 8.84 10.69 15.11
N ARG A 21 9.09 10.22 13.88
CA ARG A 21 8.22 10.41 12.72
C ARG A 21 6.93 9.59 12.86
N MET A 22 5.82 10.12 12.36
CA MET A 22 4.51 9.49 12.48
C MET A 22 3.97 9.01 11.13
N VAL A 23 3.44 7.80 11.11
CA VAL A 23 2.84 7.19 9.92
C VAL A 23 1.40 6.76 10.18
N LEU A 24 0.51 7.10 9.26
CA LEU A 24 -0.82 6.49 9.16
C LEU A 24 -0.79 5.37 8.11
N ILE A 25 -1.23 4.16 8.50
CA ILE A 25 -1.33 3.01 7.60
C ILE A 25 -2.80 2.61 7.49
N THR A 26 -3.39 2.75 6.30
CA THR A 26 -4.79 2.36 6.10
C THR A 26 -4.91 0.83 6.02
N GLY A 27 -5.97 0.25 6.64
CA GLY A 27 -6.17 -1.19 6.69
C GLY A 27 -5.03 -1.95 7.39
N ALA A 28 -4.48 -1.36 8.47
CA ALA A 28 -3.29 -1.86 9.14
C ALA A 28 -3.54 -2.95 10.18
N ALA A 29 -4.79 -3.21 10.57
CA ALA A 29 -5.09 -4.14 11.67
C ALA A 29 -4.69 -5.59 11.38
N ILE A 30 -4.69 -6.00 10.11
CA ILE A 30 -4.49 -7.38 9.68
C ILE A 30 -3.57 -7.48 8.47
N ARG A 31 -3.17 -8.72 8.17
CA ARG A 31 -2.49 -9.09 6.91
C ARG A 31 -1.22 -8.25 6.68
N LEU A 32 -1.03 -7.76 5.45
CA LEU A 32 0.15 -7.01 5.03
C LEU A 32 0.32 -5.70 5.81
N GLY A 33 -0.78 -4.98 6.05
CA GLY A 33 -0.75 -3.73 6.80
C GLY A 33 -0.21 -3.91 8.22
N ALA A 34 -0.55 -5.03 8.89
CA ALA A 34 -0.05 -5.34 10.23
C ALA A 34 1.47 -5.63 10.24
N VAL A 35 1.99 -6.30 9.19
CA VAL A 35 3.43 -6.56 9.06
C VAL A 35 4.20 -5.25 8.82
N ILE A 36 3.67 -4.38 7.96
CA ILE A 36 4.24 -3.04 7.73
C ILE A 36 4.23 -2.22 9.03
N ALA A 37 3.12 -2.25 9.78
CA ALA A 37 3.00 -1.53 11.05
C ALA A 37 4.04 -1.97 12.08
N ARG A 38 4.23 -3.29 12.27
CA ARG A 38 5.27 -3.85 13.18
C ARG A 38 6.67 -3.42 12.78
N ARG A 39 6.98 -3.54 11.49
CA ARG A 39 8.31 -3.19 10.98
C ARG A 39 8.63 -1.72 11.16
N LEU A 40 7.70 -0.84 10.82
CA LEU A 40 7.92 0.60 10.97
C LEU A 40 7.99 1.02 12.45
N ALA A 41 7.17 0.40 13.32
CA ALA A 41 7.27 0.64 14.76
C ALA A 41 8.65 0.23 15.30
N ALA A 42 9.17 -0.94 14.92
CA ALA A 42 10.51 -1.39 15.28
C ALA A 42 11.61 -0.48 14.69
N GLY A 43 11.36 0.15 13.55
CA GLY A 43 12.20 1.20 12.93
C GLY A 43 12.07 2.58 13.57
N GLY A 44 11.37 2.72 14.70
CA GLY A 44 11.23 3.97 15.46
C GLY A 44 10.13 4.92 14.97
N TRP A 45 9.22 4.45 14.09
CA TRP A 45 8.05 5.23 13.69
C TRP A 45 6.93 5.13 14.74
N ARG A 46 6.25 6.24 14.96
CA ARG A 46 4.98 6.27 15.66
C ARG A 46 3.89 5.84 14.69
N VAL A 47 3.19 4.73 14.95
CA VAL A 47 2.28 4.09 14.00
C VAL A 47 0.83 4.33 14.38
N ILE A 48 0.05 4.89 13.47
CA ILE A 48 -1.42 4.94 13.55
C ILE A 48 -1.98 3.80 12.70
N VAL A 49 -2.61 2.85 13.36
CA VAL A 49 -3.25 1.66 12.80
C VAL A 49 -4.69 2.00 12.42
N HIS A 50 -4.95 2.27 11.14
CA HIS A 50 -6.33 2.44 10.70
C HIS A 50 -6.99 1.08 10.44
N TYR A 51 -8.27 0.97 10.85
CA TYR A 51 -9.12 -0.18 10.60
C TYR A 51 -10.57 0.26 10.29
N HIS A 52 -11.35 -0.63 9.66
CA HIS A 52 -12.78 -0.43 9.45
C HIS A 52 -13.59 -1.28 10.45
N ARG A 53 -13.53 -2.61 10.35
CA ARG A 53 -14.32 -3.56 11.16
C ARG A 53 -13.48 -4.41 12.10
N SER A 54 -12.16 -4.49 11.89
CA SER A 54 -11.23 -5.33 12.65
C SER A 54 -10.76 -4.63 13.93
N ALA A 55 -11.71 -4.31 14.84
CA ALA A 55 -11.43 -3.56 16.06
C ALA A 55 -10.54 -4.35 17.03
N ASP A 56 -10.84 -5.64 17.23
CA ASP A 56 -10.10 -6.51 18.14
C ASP A 56 -8.67 -6.74 17.64
N GLU A 57 -8.50 -6.97 16.34
CA GLU A 57 -7.16 -7.15 15.74
C GLU A 57 -6.36 -5.85 15.77
N ALA A 58 -7.01 -4.70 15.57
CA ALA A 58 -6.35 -3.40 15.71
C ALA A 58 -5.89 -3.16 17.16
N ALA A 59 -6.74 -3.47 18.15
CA ALA A 59 -6.39 -3.36 19.56
C ALA A 59 -5.26 -4.32 19.94
N ALA A 60 -5.30 -5.57 19.46
CA ALA A 60 -4.26 -6.56 19.69
C ALA A 60 -2.91 -6.12 19.09
N LEU A 61 -2.90 -5.60 17.85
CA LEU A 61 -1.69 -5.10 17.21
C LEU A 61 -1.11 -3.89 17.95
N VAL A 62 -1.95 -2.95 18.38
CA VAL A 62 -1.51 -1.80 19.18
C VAL A 62 -0.92 -2.26 20.51
N ALA A 63 -1.56 -3.22 21.20
CA ALA A 63 -1.05 -3.78 22.46
C ALA A 63 0.31 -4.48 22.24
N GLU A 64 0.44 -5.27 21.19
CA GLU A 64 1.70 -5.93 20.82
C GLU A 64 2.84 -4.92 20.64
N ILE A 65 2.62 -3.90 19.79
CA ILE A 65 3.61 -2.86 19.49
C ILE A 65 3.99 -2.07 20.76
N THR A 66 3.00 -1.72 21.58
CA THR A 66 3.26 -0.94 22.81
C THR A 66 3.94 -1.75 23.89
N THR A 67 3.62 -3.03 24.02
CA THR A 67 4.30 -3.95 24.94
C THR A 67 5.76 -4.15 24.54
N ALA A 68 6.07 -4.11 23.25
CA ALA A 68 7.45 -4.14 22.74
C ALA A 68 8.22 -2.82 22.95
N GLY A 69 7.61 -1.81 23.58
CA GLY A 69 8.24 -0.52 23.90
C GLY A 69 8.12 0.55 22.79
N PHE A 70 7.33 0.30 21.73
CA PHE A 70 7.14 1.22 20.65
C PHE A 70 5.81 1.99 20.78
N TRP A 71 5.59 3.01 19.95
CA TRP A 71 4.38 3.80 19.99
C TRP A 71 3.40 3.41 18.88
N ALA A 72 2.18 3.04 19.26
CA ALA A 72 1.08 2.83 18.33
C ALA A 72 -0.25 3.29 18.91
N ARG A 73 -1.17 3.70 18.04
CA ARG A 73 -2.58 3.97 18.33
C ARG A 73 -3.44 3.47 17.18
N SER A 74 -4.70 3.21 17.44
CA SER A 74 -5.66 2.84 16.41
C SER A 74 -6.63 3.97 16.10
N VAL A 75 -7.14 4.01 14.86
CA VAL A 75 -8.19 4.90 14.40
C VAL A 75 -9.16 4.13 13.51
N GLN A 76 -10.45 4.30 13.75
CA GLN A 76 -11.49 3.67 12.94
C GLN A 76 -11.98 4.65 11.86
N ALA A 77 -12.18 4.14 10.63
CA ALA A 77 -12.95 4.81 9.59
C ALA A 77 -13.43 3.81 8.54
N ASP A 78 -14.59 4.08 7.93
CA ASP A 78 -15.05 3.38 6.73
C ASP A 78 -14.62 4.16 5.49
N LEU A 79 -13.63 3.66 4.78
CA LEU A 79 -13.11 4.29 3.55
C LEU A 79 -14.05 4.15 2.34
N SER A 80 -15.25 3.62 2.51
CA SER A 80 -16.32 3.69 1.52
C SER A 80 -17.22 4.94 1.72
N ARG A 81 -17.07 5.63 2.85
CA ARG A 81 -17.90 6.78 3.25
C ARG A 81 -17.10 8.07 3.17
N ARG A 82 -17.58 8.99 2.36
CA ARG A 82 -16.91 10.26 2.09
C ARG A 82 -16.57 11.03 3.38
N GLU A 83 -17.54 11.17 4.26
CA GLU A 83 -17.41 11.96 5.50
C GLU A 83 -16.34 11.39 6.44
N GLU A 84 -16.18 10.06 6.42
CA GLU A 84 -15.17 9.38 7.24
C GLU A 84 -13.77 9.46 6.64
N ILE A 85 -13.67 9.49 5.30
CA ILE A 85 -12.41 9.73 4.59
C ILE A 85 -11.92 11.15 4.86
N GLU A 86 -12.76 12.16 4.60
CA GLU A 86 -12.39 13.58 4.70
C GLU A 86 -12.03 14.02 6.13
N GLY A 87 -12.53 13.35 7.16
CA GLY A 87 -12.18 13.64 8.56
C GLY A 87 -11.00 12.83 9.12
N LEU A 88 -10.48 11.83 8.40
CA LEU A 88 -9.53 10.87 8.98
C LEU A 88 -8.17 11.51 9.30
N ILE A 89 -7.59 12.24 8.37
CA ILE A 89 -6.29 12.91 8.58
C ILE A 89 -6.40 13.93 9.71
N GLU A 90 -7.47 14.73 9.74
CA GLU A 90 -7.70 15.72 10.78
C GLU A 90 -7.79 15.07 12.17
N ARG A 91 -8.57 14.00 12.33
CA ARG A 91 -8.66 13.25 13.61
C ARG A 91 -7.29 12.74 14.08
N CYS A 92 -6.45 12.27 13.16
CA CYS A 92 -5.10 11.83 13.50
C CYS A 92 -4.22 12.98 13.95
N THR A 93 -4.26 14.11 13.26
CA THR A 93 -3.37 15.26 13.51
C THR A 93 -3.75 16.05 14.76
N GLN A 94 -5.04 16.26 14.99
CA GLN A 94 -5.53 16.94 16.20
C GLN A 94 -5.14 16.20 17.48
N THR A 95 -5.13 14.87 17.45
CA THR A 95 -4.87 14.06 18.64
C THR A 95 -3.39 13.75 18.83
N HIS A 96 -2.63 13.59 17.74
CA HIS A 96 -1.29 13.00 17.81
C HIS A 96 -0.19 13.87 17.18
N GLY A 97 -0.55 14.97 16.50
CA GLY A 97 0.36 15.85 15.79
C GLY A 97 0.48 15.49 14.30
N ARG A 98 1.35 16.19 13.57
CA ARG A 98 1.51 16.03 12.12
C ARG A 98 1.91 14.61 11.72
N LEU A 99 1.31 14.12 10.67
CA LEU A 99 1.73 12.89 10.00
C LEU A 99 2.91 13.18 9.05
N ASP A 100 3.96 12.39 9.12
CA ASP A 100 5.13 12.48 8.23
C ASP A 100 5.01 11.48 7.06
N CYS A 101 4.17 10.45 7.21
CA CYS A 101 3.93 9.46 6.17
C CYS A 101 2.47 9.02 6.15
N LEU A 102 1.95 8.80 4.92
CA LEU A 102 0.69 8.13 4.65
C LEU A 102 0.95 6.87 3.82
N ILE A 103 0.50 5.71 4.31
CA ILE A 103 0.56 4.44 3.57
C ILE A 103 -0.86 4.03 3.20
N ASN A 104 -1.19 4.13 1.92
CA ASN A 104 -2.46 3.68 1.35
C ASN A 104 -2.39 2.17 1.09
N ASN A 105 -2.72 1.37 2.12
CA ASN A 105 -2.69 -0.08 2.06
C ASN A 105 -4.10 -0.72 2.05
N ALA A 106 -5.12 -0.07 2.60
CA ALA A 106 -6.48 -0.59 2.59
C ALA A 106 -6.96 -0.89 1.16
N SER A 107 -7.42 -2.11 0.92
CA SER A 107 -7.81 -2.53 -0.42
C SER A 107 -8.78 -3.72 -0.35
N PRO A 108 -10.08 -3.51 -0.53
CA PRO A 108 -11.00 -4.60 -0.77
C PRO A 108 -10.66 -5.32 -2.08
N PHE A 109 -10.73 -6.66 -2.05
CA PHE A 109 -10.42 -7.54 -3.16
C PHE A 109 -11.57 -8.51 -3.35
N VAL A 110 -12.44 -8.24 -4.32
CA VAL A 110 -13.63 -9.03 -4.64
C VAL A 110 -13.63 -9.32 -6.14
N TYR A 111 -14.02 -10.54 -6.50
CA TYR A 111 -14.11 -10.95 -7.91
C TYR A 111 -15.28 -10.28 -8.60
N ASP A 112 -15.02 -9.73 -9.76
CA ASP A 112 -15.96 -9.40 -10.81
C ASP A 112 -15.30 -9.54 -12.19
N ASP A 113 -16.11 -9.58 -13.23
CA ASP A 113 -15.73 -9.55 -14.64
C ASP A 113 -16.74 -8.73 -15.44
N ILE A 114 -16.57 -8.64 -16.76
CA ILE A 114 -17.47 -7.83 -17.62
C ILE A 114 -18.92 -8.35 -17.61
N ALA A 115 -19.15 -9.62 -17.28
CA ALA A 115 -20.49 -10.20 -17.24
C ALA A 115 -21.18 -10.02 -15.88
N SER A 116 -20.41 -9.85 -14.81
CA SER A 116 -20.91 -9.81 -13.42
C SER A 116 -20.80 -8.45 -12.76
N VAL A 117 -20.07 -7.49 -13.35
CA VAL A 117 -19.92 -6.15 -12.77
C VAL A 117 -21.25 -5.40 -12.71
N THR A 118 -21.52 -4.80 -11.56
CA THR A 118 -22.66 -3.88 -11.35
C THR A 118 -22.15 -2.53 -10.87
N TRP A 119 -23.04 -1.53 -10.87
CA TRP A 119 -22.70 -0.22 -10.32
C TRP A 119 -22.27 -0.30 -8.84
N GLU A 120 -22.96 -1.09 -8.04
CA GLU A 120 -22.71 -1.29 -6.63
C GLU A 120 -21.38 -2.03 -6.37
N SER A 121 -21.10 -3.10 -7.13
CA SER A 121 -19.83 -3.81 -7.03
C SER A 121 -18.67 -2.92 -7.43
N PHE A 122 -18.82 -2.18 -8.52
CA PHE A 122 -17.81 -1.22 -8.98
C PHE A 122 -17.53 -0.14 -7.93
N GLN A 123 -18.58 0.52 -7.39
CA GLN A 123 -18.42 1.54 -6.36
C GLN A 123 -17.74 0.99 -5.10
N SER A 124 -18.12 -0.21 -4.66
CA SER A 124 -17.55 -0.85 -3.47
C SER A 124 -16.05 -1.11 -3.57
N LEU A 125 -15.53 -1.21 -4.78
CA LEU A 125 -14.11 -1.41 -5.06
C LEU A 125 -13.39 -0.10 -5.43
N ILE A 126 -14.00 0.75 -6.26
CA ILE A 126 -13.30 1.95 -6.75
C ILE A 126 -13.18 3.03 -5.67
N ILE A 127 -14.17 3.17 -4.79
CA ILE A 127 -14.12 4.18 -3.73
C ILE A 127 -12.97 3.92 -2.76
N PRO A 128 -12.87 2.75 -2.09
CA PRO A 128 -11.78 2.50 -1.15
C PRO A 128 -10.41 2.37 -1.82
N ASN A 129 -10.35 1.91 -3.08
CA ASN A 129 -9.09 1.66 -3.77
C ASN A 129 -8.55 2.90 -4.51
N VAL A 130 -9.38 3.90 -4.83
CA VAL A 130 -8.96 5.07 -5.62
C VAL A 130 -9.37 6.38 -4.97
N ALA A 131 -10.68 6.57 -4.71
CA ALA A 131 -11.17 7.84 -4.19
C ALA A 131 -10.64 8.13 -2.78
N ALA A 132 -10.65 7.14 -1.88
CA ALA A 132 -10.13 7.31 -0.55
C ALA A 132 -8.62 7.65 -0.54
N PRO A 133 -7.72 6.91 -1.21
CA PRO A 133 -6.32 7.30 -1.32
C PRO A 133 -6.10 8.70 -1.90
N LEU A 134 -6.89 9.11 -2.91
CA LEU A 134 -6.80 10.45 -3.48
C LEU A 134 -7.15 11.54 -2.45
N LEU A 135 -8.30 11.39 -1.76
CA LEU A 135 -8.76 12.36 -0.78
C LEU A 135 -7.86 12.39 0.46
N LEU A 136 -7.42 11.23 0.95
CA LEU A 136 -6.45 11.14 2.05
C LEU A 136 -5.10 11.80 1.67
N SER A 137 -4.65 11.63 0.42
CA SER A 137 -3.43 12.28 -0.07
C SER A 137 -3.58 13.80 -0.15
N ARG A 138 -4.75 14.31 -0.56
CA ARG A 138 -5.09 15.73 -0.54
C ARG A 138 -5.00 16.30 0.88
N ASP A 139 -5.68 15.65 1.83
CA ASP A 139 -5.75 16.13 3.22
C ASP A 139 -4.40 15.96 3.94
N PHE A 140 -3.65 14.90 3.62
CA PHE A 140 -2.28 14.73 4.07
C PHE A 140 -1.38 15.86 3.56
N ALA A 141 -1.50 16.23 2.27
CA ALA A 141 -0.69 17.28 1.67
C ALA A 141 -0.94 18.66 2.25
N ALA A 142 -2.15 18.93 2.72
CA ALA A 142 -2.51 20.19 3.37
C ALA A 142 -1.69 20.49 4.65
N GLN A 143 -1.10 19.48 5.29
CA GLN A 143 -0.22 19.63 6.46
C GLN A 143 1.17 20.21 6.12
N PHE A 144 1.52 20.25 4.83
CA PHE A 144 2.88 20.58 4.35
C PHE A 144 2.94 21.96 3.68
N ASP A 145 2.11 22.90 4.08
CA ASP A 145 2.22 24.28 3.58
C ASP A 145 3.51 24.93 4.13
N GLY A 146 4.45 25.22 3.21
CA GLY A 146 5.78 25.75 3.55
C GLY A 146 6.73 24.77 4.27
N ILE A 147 6.39 23.49 4.39
CA ILE A 147 7.18 22.47 5.09
C ILE A 147 7.50 21.32 4.11
N GLU A 148 8.72 20.80 4.18
CA GLU A 148 9.18 19.65 3.39
C GLU A 148 9.26 18.36 4.24
N GLY A 149 9.37 17.21 3.58
CA GLY A 149 9.69 15.92 4.19
C GLY A 149 8.53 14.96 4.32
N GLY A 150 7.38 15.21 3.69
CA GLY A 150 6.27 14.25 3.61
C GLY A 150 6.56 13.07 2.68
N CYS A 151 5.95 11.91 2.96
CA CYS A 151 6.00 10.75 2.08
C CYS A 151 4.66 10.05 1.99
N ILE A 152 4.24 9.69 0.77
CA ILE A 152 3.08 8.84 0.51
C ILE A 152 3.58 7.55 -0.14
N VAL A 153 3.10 6.39 0.35
CA VAL A 153 3.37 5.08 -0.26
C VAL A 153 2.04 4.40 -0.58
N ASN A 154 1.85 4.06 -1.84
CA ASN A 154 0.65 3.38 -2.33
C ASN A 154 0.92 1.88 -2.51
N LEU A 155 0.08 1.01 -1.91
CA LEU A 155 0.14 -0.44 -2.15
C LEU A 155 -0.70 -0.76 -3.38
N LEU A 156 0.00 -1.11 -4.46
CA LEU A 156 -0.56 -1.53 -5.74
C LEU A 156 -0.71 -3.06 -5.82
N ASP A 157 -0.51 -3.59 -7.00
CA ASP A 157 -0.54 -5.01 -7.33
C ASP A 157 0.28 -5.25 -8.61
N HIS A 158 0.96 -6.38 -8.73
CA HIS A 158 1.71 -6.73 -9.93
C HIS A 158 0.85 -6.80 -11.20
N LYS A 159 -0.48 -6.99 -11.05
CA LYS A 159 -1.45 -7.02 -12.16
C LYS A 159 -1.44 -5.76 -13.02
N ILE A 160 -0.96 -4.61 -12.49
CA ILE A 160 -0.84 -3.38 -13.30
C ILE A 160 0.11 -3.54 -14.50
N ALA A 161 1.04 -4.48 -14.46
CA ALA A 161 1.95 -4.80 -15.57
C ALA A 161 1.42 -5.88 -16.51
N ASN A 162 0.46 -6.70 -16.05
CA ASN A 162 -0.10 -7.83 -16.81
C ASN A 162 -1.62 -7.88 -16.66
N LEU A 163 -2.31 -7.06 -17.44
CA LEU A 163 -3.76 -6.98 -17.40
C LEU A 163 -4.41 -8.27 -17.92
N ASN A 164 -5.41 -8.74 -17.23
CA ASN A 164 -6.29 -9.81 -17.63
C ASN A 164 -7.74 -9.50 -17.20
N PRO A 165 -8.76 -10.19 -17.72
CA PRO A 165 -10.16 -9.81 -17.50
C PRO A 165 -10.70 -10.13 -16.10
N ASP A 166 -9.94 -10.82 -15.25
CA ASP A 166 -10.39 -11.25 -13.94
C ASP A 166 -10.15 -10.16 -12.88
N PHE A 167 -11.06 -10.05 -11.91
CA PHE A 167 -11.04 -8.99 -10.90
C PHE A 167 -11.02 -7.59 -11.53
N LEU A 168 -11.96 -7.38 -12.47
CA LEU A 168 -11.99 -6.22 -13.38
C LEU A 168 -11.94 -4.88 -12.63
N SER A 169 -12.90 -4.63 -11.72
CA SER A 169 -12.99 -3.35 -11.00
C SER A 169 -11.82 -3.14 -10.04
N TYR A 170 -11.34 -4.21 -9.39
CA TYR A 170 -10.13 -4.15 -8.55
C TYR A 170 -8.90 -3.77 -9.39
N THR A 171 -8.68 -4.47 -10.51
CA THR A 171 -7.52 -4.23 -11.39
C THR A 171 -7.55 -2.82 -11.96
N LEU A 172 -8.74 -2.35 -12.39
CA LEU A 172 -8.94 -0.96 -12.83
C LEU A 172 -8.54 0.04 -11.74
N GLY A 173 -8.94 -0.21 -10.49
CA GLY A 173 -8.54 0.60 -9.34
C GLY A 173 -7.02 0.65 -9.16
N LYS A 174 -6.33 -0.48 -9.26
CA LYS A 174 -4.87 -0.54 -9.12
C LYS A 174 -4.14 0.16 -10.28
N VAL A 175 -4.65 0.05 -11.50
CA VAL A 175 -4.12 0.80 -12.67
C VAL A 175 -4.32 2.30 -12.49
N ALA A 176 -5.49 2.74 -12.03
CA ALA A 176 -5.75 4.15 -11.73
C ALA A 176 -4.79 4.67 -10.65
N MET A 177 -4.55 3.88 -9.59
CA MET A 177 -3.62 4.24 -8.51
C MET A 177 -2.16 4.32 -8.98
N ALA A 178 -1.74 3.52 -9.96
CA ALA A 178 -0.41 3.62 -10.55
C ALA A 178 -0.23 4.96 -11.29
N GLY A 179 -1.24 5.38 -12.05
CA GLY A 179 -1.29 6.72 -12.66
C GLY A 179 -1.31 7.84 -11.62
N LEU A 180 -2.18 7.70 -10.60
CA LEU A 180 -2.30 8.66 -9.51
C LEU A 180 -0.98 8.84 -8.75
N THR A 181 -0.21 7.78 -8.51
CA THR A 181 1.11 7.85 -7.88
C THR A 181 2.04 8.83 -8.61
N LYS A 182 2.12 8.73 -9.94
CA LYS A 182 2.95 9.63 -10.77
C LYS A 182 2.42 11.06 -10.78
N MET A 183 1.11 11.23 -10.90
CA MET A 183 0.47 12.54 -10.91
C MET A 183 0.69 13.27 -9.58
N LEU A 184 0.51 12.59 -8.44
CA LEU A 184 0.74 13.15 -7.12
C LEU A 184 2.23 13.44 -6.88
N ALA A 185 3.15 12.58 -7.36
CA ALA A 185 4.58 12.82 -7.27
C ALA A 185 4.99 14.13 -7.95
N MET A 186 4.43 14.43 -9.13
CA MET A 186 4.66 15.69 -9.83
C MET A 186 4.02 16.89 -9.13
N ALA A 187 2.78 16.73 -8.65
CA ALA A 187 2.01 17.82 -8.07
C ALA A 187 2.49 18.24 -6.68
N LEU A 188 3.05 17.31 -5.92
CA LEU A 188 3.41 17.52 -4.51
C LEU A 188 4.91 17.75 -4.27
N ALA A 189 5.75 17.52 -5.28
CA ALA A 189 7.17 17.83 -5.20
C ALA A 189 7.38 19.36 -5.07
N PRO A 190 8.45 19.82 -4.35
CA PRO A 190 9.43 19.02 -3.60
C PRO A 190 8.97 18.63 -2.19
N ARG A 191 7.80 19.08 -1.73
CA ARG A 191 7.35 18.99 -0.34
C ARG A 191 7.05 17.56 0.10
N ILE A 192 6.48 16.74 -0.80
CA ILE A 192 6.04 15.38 -0.51
C ILE A 192 6.48 14.47 -1.66
N ARG A 193 7.12 13.36 -1.31
CA ARG A 193 7.43 12.28 -2.23
C ARG A 193 6.27 11.29 -2.29
N VAL A 194 5.98 10.77 -3.47
CA VAL A 194 4.93 9.77 -3.66
C VAL A 194 5.47 8.60 -4.47
N ASN A 195 5.44 7.40 -3.89
CA ASN A 195 5.92 6.17 -4.52
C ASN A 195 4.92 5.04 -4.28
N ALA A 196 5.15 3.91 -4.94
CA ALA A 196 4.32 2.74 -4.78
C ALA A 196 5.13 1.45 -4.65
N VAL A 197 4.53 0.45 -4.00
CA VAL A 197 4.97 -0.94 -4.04
C VAL A 197 3.90 -1.75 -4.74
N ALA A 198 4.30 -2.62 -5.66
CA ALA A 198 3.43 -3.54 -6.39
C ALA A 198 3.77 -4.99 -6.00
N PRO A 199 3.10 -5.55 -4.98
CA PRO A 199 3.30 -6.93 -4.56
C PRO A 199 2.82 -7.92 -5.62
N GLY A 200 3.49 -9.06 -5.71
CA GLY A 200 2.96 -10.27 -6.32
C GLY A 200 2.09 -11.06 -5.34
N LEU A 201 1.94 -12.35 -5.63
CA LEU A 201 1.23 -13.26 -4.76
C LEU A 201 1.98 -13.39 -3.42
N THR A 202 1.44 -12.81 -2.35
CA THR A 202 2.11 -12.65 -1.05
C THR A 202 1.40 -13.40 0.07
N LEU A 203 0.07 -13.39 0.09
CA LEU A 203 -0.77 -14.00 1.12
C LEU A 203 -1.99 -14.68 0.49
N ILE A 204 -2.42 -15.79 1.07
CA ILE A 204 -3.66 -16.47 0.67
C ILE A 204 -4.82 -15.45 0.69
N SER A 205 -5.60 -15.41 -0.39
CA SER A 205 -6.73 -14.50 -0.53
C SER A 205 -7.96 -15.21 -1.11
N GLY A 206 -9.13 -14.70 -0.77
CA GLY A 206 -10.41 -15.20 -1.27
C GLY A 206 -10.62 -16.70 -0.97
N LYS A 207 -10.91 -17.48 -1.99
CA LYS A 207 -11.18 -18.93 -1.90
C LYS A 207 -9.94 -19.81 -2.14
N GLN A 208 -8.73 -19.25 -2.14
CA GLN A 208 -7.52 -20.04 -2.34
C GLN A 208 -7.28 -21.02 -1.19
N THR A 209 -6.95 -22.26 -1.52
CA THR A 209 -6.44 -23.22 -0.54
C THR A 209 -4.92 -23.06 -0.37
N PRO A 210 -4.33 -23.47 0.76
CA PRO A 210 -2.88 -23.45 0.94
C PRO A 210 -2.11 -24.13 -0.20
N ALA A 211 -2.59 -25.27 -0.69
CA ALA A 211 -1.96 -26.00 -1.79
C ALA A 211 -2.08 -25.26 -3.14
N SER A 212 -3.20 -24.58 -3.42
CA SER A 212 -3.33 -23.78 -4.64
C SER A 212 -2.48 -22.52 -4.58
N PHE A 213 -2.39 -21.90 -3.41
CA PHE A 213 -1.52 -20.77 -3.17
C PHE A 213 -0.04 -21.14 -3.37
N ASP A 214 0.44 -22.23 -2.74
CA ASP A 214 1.84 -22.67 -2.85
C ASP A 214 2.24 -22.94 -4.32
N ARG A 215 1.38 -23.62 -5.08
CA ARG A 215 1.65 -23.83 -6.52
C ARG A 215 1.74 -22.53 -7.30
N ALA A 216 0.79 -21.63 -7.10
CA ALA A 216 0.77 -20.34 -7.79
C ALA A 216 1.99 -19.48 -7.38
N TRP A 217 2.33 -19.47 -6.10
CA TRP A 217 3.45 -18.75 -5.52
C TRP A 217 4.80 -19.24 -6.09
N ARG A 218 4.98 -20.57 -6.21
CA ARG A 218 6.17 -21.18 -6.82
C ARG A 218 6.22 -21.06 -8.35
N ALA A 219 5.14 -20.69 -8.99
CA ALA A 219 5.10 -20.51 -10.44
C ALA A 219 5.73 -19.17 -10.90
N ALA A 220 6.05 -18.26 -9.99
CA ALA A 220 6.79 -17.05 -10.31
C ALA A 220 8.17 -17.39 -10.90
N PRO A 221 8.76 -16.54 -11.78
CA PRO A 221 10.07 -16.81 -12.41
C PRO A 221 11.21 -17.11 -11.44
N MET A 222 11.20 -16.50 -10.25
CA MET A 222 12.19 -16.79 -9.19
C MET A 222 11.93 -18.11 -8.44
N GLY A 223 10.93 -18.92 -8.86
CA GLY A 223 10.51 -20.13 -8.14
C GLY A 223 9.77 -19.83 -6.82
N ARG A 224 9.52 -18.55 -6.53
CA ARG A 224 8.77 -18.07 -5.38
C ARG A 224 8.19 -16.68 -5.61
N GLY A 225 7.04 -16.40 -5.04
CA GLY A 225 6.49 -15.05 -4.95
C GLY A 225 7.12 -14.22 -3.82
N SER A 226 6.50 -13.10 -3.49
CA SER A 226 6.92 -12.25 -2.38
C SER A 226 6.44 -12.74 -1.02
N THR A 227 7.07 -12.25 0.02
CA THR A 227 6.63 -12.40 1.42
C THR A 227 6.17 -11.07 2.00
N PRO A 228 5.32 -11.07 3.04
CA PRO A 228 4.93 -9.83 3.71
C PRO A 228 6.11 -9.01 4.24
N ASP A 229 7.16 -9.68 4.72
CA ASP A 229 8.36 -9.02 5.23
C ASP A 229 9.16 -8.33 4.13
N GLU A 230 9.24 -8.90 2.93
CA GLU A 230 9.89 -8.27 1.76
C GLU A 230 9.13 -7.00 1.33
N ILE A 231 7.78 -7.04 1.36
CA ILE A 231 6.97 -5.86 1.08
C ILE A 231 7.19 -4.77 2.15
N ALA A 232 7.17 -5.13 3.42
CA ALA A 232 7.41 -4.19 4.51
C ALA A 232 8.83 -3.59 4.46
N ALA A 233 9.84 -4.40 4.11
CA ALA A 233 11.21 -3.94 3.88
C ALA A 233 11.30 -2.95 2.71
N THR A 234 10.55 -3.18 1.63
CA THR A 234 10.50 -2.28 0.48
C THR A 234 9.84 -0.95 0.84
N VAL A 235 8.77 -0.97 1.65
CA VAL A 235 8.16 0.27 2.18
C VAL A 235 9.19 1.05 3.01
N GLU A 236 9.89 0.41 3.94
CA GLU A 236 10.94 1.03 4.75
C GLU A 236 12.07 1.61 3.88
N PHE A 237 12.50 0.88 2.85
CA PHE A 237 13.47 1.36 1.86
C PHE A 237 13.00 2.64 1.16
N ILE A 238 11.75 2.71 0.67
CA ILE A 238 11.18 3.92 0.05
C ILE A 238 11.23 5.10 1.03
N LEU A 239 10.95 4.86 2.30
CA LEU A 239 10.98 5.91 3.33
C LEU A 239 12.40 6.42 3.60
N SER A 240 13.41 5.59 3.40
CA SER A 240 14.83 5.91 3.66
C SER A 240 15.53 6.65 2.52
N VAL A 241 14.96 6.69 1.29
CA VAL A 241 15.59 7.27 0.09
C VAL A 241 14.94 8.59 -0.30
N PRO A 242 15.51 9.75 0.10
CA PRO A 242 14.82 11.06 -0.04
C PRO A 242 14.72 11.56 -1.48
N SER A 243 15.51 11.06 -2.42
CA SER A 243 15.47 11.47 -3.83
C SER A 243 14.51 10.63 -4.68
N MET A 244 13.83 9.62 -4.07
CA MET A 244 12.91 8.74 -4.79
C MET A 244 11.49 9.30 -4.77
N THR A 245 10.92 9.58 -5.95
CA THR A 245 9.51 9.96 -6.12
C THR A 245 8.99 9.54 -7.49
N GLY A 246 7.72 9.18 -7.59
CA GLY A 246 7.06 8.74 -8.83
C GLY A 246 7.30 7.29 -9.21
N GLU A 247 8.03 6.52 -8.39
CA GLU A 247 8.43 5.15 -8.69
C GLU A 247 7.42 4.11 -8.20
N THR A 248 7.36 3.01 -8.94
CA THR A 248 6.64 1.79 -8.54
C THR A 248 7.62 0.63 -8.48
N ILE A 249 7.82 0.07 -7.29
CA ILE A 249 8.72 -1.06 -7.07
C ILE A 249 7.91 -2.35 -7.08
N PHE A 250 8.18 -3.22 -8.05
CA PHE A 250 7.60 -4.56 -8.11
C PHE A 250 8.35 -5.49 -7.16
N VAL A 251 7.61 -6.17 -6.30
CA VAL A 251 8.14 -7.21 -5.38
C VAL A 251 7.25 -8.44 -5.55
N ASP A 252 7.54 -9.22 -6.57
CA ASP A 252 6.60 -10.23 -7.07
C ASP A 252 7.26 -11.54 -7.56
N GLY A 253 8.55 -11.72 -7.30
CA GLY A 253 9.30 -12.87 -7.81
C GLY A 253 9.41 -12.92 -9.34
N GLY A 254 9.18 -11.79 -10.01
CA GLY A 254 9.18 -11.67 -11.47
C GLY A 254 7.85 -12.03 -12.12
N GLU A 255 6.76 -12.15 -11.37
CA GLU A 255 5.43 -12.52 -11.90
C GLU A 255 4.92 -11.51 -12.93
N SER A 256 5.19 -10.23 -12.73
CA SER A 256 4.89 -9.14 -13.67
C SER A 256 5.57 -9.28 -15.05
N LEU A 257 6.62 -10.08 -15.15
CA LEU A 257 7.30 -10.37 -16.43
C LEU A 257 6.60 -11.47 -17.25
N ARG A 258 5.60 -12.14 -16.67
CA ARG A 258 4.85 -13.20 -17.32
C ARG A 258 3.46 -12.71 -17.73
N GLY A 259 3.18 -12.61 -19.03
CA GLY A 259 1.83 -12.38 -19.52
C GLY A 259 0.93 -13.58 -19.21
N ARG A 260 -0.17 -13.36 -18.47
CA ARG A 260 -1.21 -14.37 -18.22
C ARG A 260 -2.53 -13.89 -18.79
N SER A 261 -3.22 -14.77 -19.51
CA SER A 261 -4.57 -14.47 -20.02
C SER A 261 -5.66 -14.50 -18.94
N ARG A 262 -5.38 -15.12 -17.80
CA ARG A 262 -6.28 -15.25 -16.63
C ARG A 262 -5.51 -15.01 -15.34
N ASP A 263 -6.24 -14.63 -14.29
CA ASP A 263 -5.68 -14.56 -12.93
C ASP A 263 -5.20 -15.95 -12.46
N VAL A 264 -4.17 -15.97 -11.61
CA VAL A 264 -3.62 -17.21 -11.05
C VAL A 264 -4.66 -18.09 -10.35
N ALA A 265 -5.72 -17.49 -9.83
CA ALA A 265 -6.84 -18.21 -9.22
C ALA A 265 -7.62 -19.06 -10.24
N PHE A 266 -7.58 -18.69 -11.52
CA PHE A 266 -8.32 -19.33 -12.62
C PHE A 266 -7.40 -19.99 -13.64
N ASP A 267 -6.09 -19.86 -13.52
CA ASP A 267 -5.13 -20.45 -14.45
C ASP A 267 -5.20 -21.98 -14.39
N ALA A 268 -5.68 -22.59 -15.50
CA ALA A 268 -5.86 -24.02 -15.60
C ALA A 268 -4.53 -24.80 -15.55
N THR A 269 -3.42 -24.16 -15.94
CA THR A 269 -2.08 -24.77 -15.91
C THR A 269 -1.56 -24.94 -14.48
N LEU A 270 -2.08 -24.15 -13.54
CA LEU A 270 -1.77 -24.22 -12.11
C LEU A 270 -2.76 -25.09 -11.32
N ARG A 271 -3.87 -25.54 -11.96
CA ARG A 271 -4.74 -26.56 -11.37
C ARG A 271 -4.01 -27.90 -11.41
N ALA A 272 -4.08 -28.66 -10.31
CA ALA A 272 -3.45 -29.96 -10.23
C ALA A 272 -3.77 -30.79 -11.48
N SER A 273 -2.76 -31.32 -12.16
CA SER A 273 -2.93 -32.49 -13.01
C SER A 273 -3.60 -33.54 -12.12
N LYS A 274 -4.88 -33.81 -12.35
CA LYS A 274 -5.50 -35.02 -11.79
C LYS A 274 -4.63 -36.15 -12.27
N GLY A 275 -4.07 -36.89 -11.30
CA GLY A 275 -3.10 -37.94 -11.57
C GLY A 275 -3.54 -38.80 -12.77
N VAL A 276 -2.68 -38.87 -13.75
CA VAL A 276 -2.71 -39.95 -14.72
C VAL A 276 -2.30 -41.16 -13.93
N SER A 277 -3.30 -41.90 -13.41
CA SER A 277 -3.09 -43.27 -12.98
C SER A 277 -2.78 -44.05 -14.22
N THR A 278 -1.54 -44.44 -14.41
CA THR A 278 -1.14 -45.54 -15.29
C THR A 278 -1.48 -46.85 -14.64
#